data_8a6120ac07da765848f5b3058bbacaa4
#
_entry.id   8a6120ac07da765848f5b3058bbacaa4
#
_cell.length_a   1.000
_cell.length_b   1.000
_cell.length_c   1.000
_cell.angle_alpha   90.00
_cell.angle_beta   90.00
_cell.angle_gamma   90.00
#
_symmetry.space_group_name_H-M   'P 1'
#
loop_
_entity.id
_entity.type
_entity.pdbx_description
1 polymer ?
#
loop_
_entity_poly.entity_id
_entity_poly.type
_entity_poly.pdbx_seq_one_letter_code
_entity_poly.pdbx_strand_id
1 'polypeptide(L)' 'AIRLEPKSAAYLDTIGWIYFKMNDYDEALRYIRESLSIDSGNATIQGHLDQIIKVRSETNLQNIHQVEKQD' A
#
# COMPACT_ATOMS: atom_id res chain seq x y z
N ALA A 1 -31.34 -1.62 -4.89
CA ALA A 1 -30.29 -2.46 -4.34
C ALA A 1 -28.96 -1.73 -4.37
N ILE A 2 -28.23 -1.88 -3.33
CA ILE A 2 -26.92 -1.27 -3.25
C ILE A 2 -25.97 -2.07 -4.08
N ARG A 3 -25.30 -1.37 -4.96
CA ARG A 3 -24.33 -2.00 -5.80
C ARG A 3 -22.94 -1.52 -5.37
N LEU A 4 -22.15 -2.43 -4.86
CA LEU A 4 -20.78 -2.10 -4.54
C LEU A 4 -19.95 -2.15 -5.82
N GLU A 5 -19.14 -1.15 -5.99
CA GLU A 5 -18.25 -1.08 -7.15
C GLU A 5 -16.91 -1.66 -6.72
N PRO A 6 -16.72 -2.97 -6.91
CA PRO A 6 -15.48 -3.58 -6.40
C PRO A 6 -14.24 -3.06 -7.08
N LYS A 7 -14.41 -2.35 -8.19
CA LYS A 7 -13.26 -1.76 -8.88
C LYS A 7 -13.20 -0.26 -8.73
N SER A 8 -13.92 0.29 -7.77
CA SER A 8 -13.83 1.72 -7.49
C SER A 8 -12.43 2.04 -6.92
N ALA A 9 -11.85 3.12 -7.42
CA ALA A 9 -10.54 3.53 -6.94
C ALA A 9 -10.57 3.83 -5.44
N ALA A 10 -11.63 4.50 -4.98
CA ALA A 10 -11.74 4.82 -3.55
C ALA A 10 -11.84 3.56 -2.70
N TYR A 11 -12.58 2.59 -3.17
CA TYR A 11 -12.74 1.34 -2.45
C TYR A 11 -11.42 0.59 -2.35
N LEU A 12 -10.71 0.48 -3.47
CA LEU A 12 -9.43 -0.22 -3.49
C LEU A 12 -8.38 0.51 -2.65
N ASP A 13 -8.39 1.83 -2.69
CA ASP A 13 -7.49 2.63 -1.88
C ASP A 13 -7.73 2.35 -0.38
N THR A 14 -9.01 2.30 0.01
CA THR A 14 -9.36 2.02 1.39
C THR A 14 -8.86 0.64 1.82
N ILE A 15 -9.08 -0.36 0.99
CA ILE A 15 -8.62 -1.71 1.30
C ILE A 15 -7.10 -1.74 1.44
N GLY A 16 -6.40 -1.10 0.51
CA GLY A 16 -4.95 -1.04 0.58
C GLY A 16 -4.46 -0.38 1.85
N TRP A 17 -5.13 0.68 2.26
CA TRP A 17 -4.74 1.38 3.48
C TRP A 17 -4.94 0.51 4.71
N ILE A 18 -6.01 -0.29 4.73
CA ILE A 18 -6.25 -1.22 5.82
C ILE A 18 -5.11 -2.24 5.90
N TYR A 19 -4.70 -2.79 4.78
CA TYR A 19 -3.57 -3.72 4.78
C TYR A 19 -2.31 -3.04 5.26
N PHE A 20 -2.10 -1.78 4.87
CA PHE A 20 -0.95 -1.04 5.35
C PHE A 20 -0.94 -0.94 6.87
N LYS A 21 -2.11 -0.67 7.46
CA LYS A 21 -2.21 -0.58 8.91
C LYS A 21 -1.95 -1.92 9.59
N MET A 22 -2.16 -3.01 8.88
CA MET A 22 -1.88 -4.34 9.39
C MET A 22 -0.45 -4.78 9.11
N ASN A 23 0.37 -3.89 8.57
CA ASN A 23 1.76 -4.16 8.22
C ASN A 23 1.91 -5.16 7.09
N ASP A 24 0.86 -5.35 6.30
CA ASP A 24 0.89 -6.21 5.14
C ASP A 24 1.17 -5.35 3.92
N TYR A 25 2.43 -4.98 3.74
CA TYR A 25 2.80 -3.98 2.75
C TYR A 25 2.65 -4.49 1.32
N ASP A 26 2.89 -5.77 1.09
CA ASP A 26 2.77 -6.31 -0.26
C ASP A 26 1.33 -6.26 -0.75
N GLU A 27 0.38 -6.66 0.10
CA GLU A 27 -1.03 -6.56 -0.27
C GLU A 27 -1.47 -5.12 -0.37
N ALA A 28 -0.99 -4.28 0.54
CA ALA A 28 -1.32 -2.85 0.48
C ALA A 28 -0.90 -2.27 -0.87
N LEU A 29 0.31 -2.57 -1.32
CA LEU A 29 0.79 -2.05 -2.59
C LEU A 29 -0.05 -2.56 -3.75
N ARG A 30 -0.43 -3.82 -3.70
CA ARG A 30 -1.23 -4.39 -4.78
C ARG A 30 -2.53 -3.64 -4.95
N TYR A 31 -3.25 -3.40 -3.86
CA TYR A 31 -4.52 -2.70 -3.92
C TYR A 31 -4.37 -1.23 -4.29
N ILE A 32 -3.36 -0.57 -3.74
CA ILE A 32 -3.14 0.84 -4.06
C ILE A 32 -2.75 1.02 -5.52
N ARG A 33 -1.92 0.13 -6.06
CA ARG A 33 -1.55 0.22 -7.47
C ARG A 33 -2.76 0.00 -8.36
N GLU A 34 -3.62 -0.93 -8.00
CA GLU A 34 -4.83 -1.15 -8.76
C GLU A 34 -5.74 0.07 -8.70
N SER A 35 -5.83 0.69 -7.53
CA SER A 35 -6.59 1.92 -7.37
C SER A 35 -6.06 3.02 -8.29
N LEU A 36 -4.74 3.17 -8.36
CA LEU A 36 -4.15 4.17 -9.24
C LEU A 36 -4.37 3.86 -10.71
N SER A 37 -4.47 2.60 -11.07
CA SER A 37 -4.73 2.25 -12.47
C SER A 37 -6.11 2.72 -12.91
N ILE A 38 -7.03 2.85 -11.95
CA ILE A 38 -8.38 3.33 -12.25
C ILE A 38 -8.42 4.85 -12.22
N ASP A 39 -7.73 5.48 -11.28
CA ASP A 39 -7.75 6.93 -11.10
C ASP A 39 -6.31 7.44 -11.01
N SER A 40 -5.61 7.42 -12.12
CA SER A 40 -4.18 7.64 -12.15
C SER A 40 -3.78 9.08 -11.77
N GLY A 41 -4.71 10.02 -11.87
CA GLY A 41 -4.41 11.41 -11.51
C GLY A 41 -4.69 11.77 -10.07
N ASN A 42 -5.02 10.80 -9.23
CA ASN A 42 -5.42 11.08 -7.86
C ASN A 42 -4.20 11.23 -6.96
N ALA A 43 -3.93 12.46 -6.55
CA ALA A 43 -2.76 12.76 -5.72
C ALA A 43 -2.82 12.10 -4.36
N THR A 44 -4.02 11.93 -3.81
CA THR A 44 -4.17 11.29 -2.52
C THR A 44 -3.73 9.83 -2.57
N ILE A 45 -4.17 9.11 -3.60
CA ILE A 45 -3.80 7.72 -3.78
C ILE A 45 -2.30 7.59 -4.03
N GLN A 46 -1.76 8.50 -4.84
CA GLN A 46 -0.33 8.49 -5.10
C GLN A 46 0.46 8.71 -3.82
N GLY A 47 -0.03 9.60 -2.95
CA GLY A 47 0.61 9.83 -1.66
C GLY A 47 0.61 8.58 -0.78
N HIS A 48 -0.51 7.84 -0.80
CA HIS A 48 -0.59 6.59 -0.05
C HIS A 48 0.42 5.58 -0.58
N LEU A 49 0.53 5.49 -1.90
CA LEU A 49 1.49 4.58 -2.51
C LEU A 49 2.92 4.93 -2.08
N ASP A 50 3.26 6.20 -2.16
CA ASP A 50 4.60 6.65 -1.78
C ASP A 50 4.90 6.34 -0.33
N GLN A 51 3.93 6.53 0.55
CA GLN A 51 4.14 6.29 1.96
C GLN A 51 4.34 4.81 2.24
N ILE A 52 3.57 3.95 1.59
CA ILE A 52 3.70 2.51 1.78
C ILE A 52 5.08 2.05 1.31
N ILE A 53 5.51 2.53 0.16
CA ILE A 53 6.83 2.16 -0.37
C ILE A 53 7.92 2.59 0.60
N LYS A 54 7.80 3.80 1.13
CA LYS A 54 8.81 4.33 2.04
C LYS A 54 8.91 3.48 3.30
N VAL A 55 7.77 3.17 3.91
CA VAL A 55 7.76 2.40 5.15
C VAL A 55 8.26 0.98 4.90
N ARG A 56 7.84 0.37 3.79
CA ARG A 56 8.27 -0.98 3.44
C ARG A 56 9.79 -1.02 3.26
N SER A 57 10.32 -0.01 2.60
CA SER A 57 11.76 0.07 2.37
C SER A 57 12.53 0.21 3.69
N GLU A 58 12.01 1.04 4.59
CA GLU A 58 12.63 1.22 5.89
C GLU A 58 12.60 -0.06 6.71
N THR A 59 11.49 -0.78 6.64
CA THR A 59 11.36 -2.04 7.36
C THR A 59 12.34 -3.08 6.81
N ASN A 60 12.49 -3.15 5.50
CA ASN A 60 13.45 -4.06 4.89
C ASN A 60 14.88 -3.73 5.29
N LEU A 61 15.20 -2.45 5.33
CA LEU A 61 16.54 -2.04 5.75
C LEU A 61 16.83 -2.44 7.18
N GLN A 62 15.84 -2.30 8.06
CA GLN A 62 16.02 -2.69 9.45
C GLN A 62 16.23 -4.19 9.57
N ASN A 63 15.51 -4.97 8.79
CA ASN A 63 15.68 -6.41 8.82
C ASN A 63 17.08 -6.81 8.36
N ILE A 64 17.56 -6.20 7.28
CA ILE A 64 18.90 -6.49 6.79
C ILE A 64 19.93 -6.11 7.84
N HIS A 65 19.73 -4.99 8.48
CA HIS A 65 20.67 -4.52 9.49
C HIS A 65 20.74 -5.49 10.66
N GLN A 66 19.60 -6.04 11.07
CA GLN A 66 19.56 -6.99 12.15
C GLN A 66 20.31 -8.27 11.82
N VAL A 67 20.16 -8.73 10.58
CA VAL A 67 20.87 -9.93 10.16
C VAL A 67 22.38 -9.72 10.25
N GLU A 68 22.85 -8.57 9.84
CA GLU A 68 24.26 -8.28 9.91
C GLU A 68 24.78 -8.25 11.34
N LYS A 69 23.95 -7.78 12.24
CA LYS A 69 24.37 -7.69 13.62
C LYS A 69 24.56 -9.04 14.28
N GLN A 70 23.88 -10.04 13.78
CA GLN A 70 23.97 -11.35 14.37
C GLN A 70 25.23 -12.09 13.99
N ASP A 71 25.95 -11.59 13.04
CA ASP A 71 27.24 -12.16 12.70
C ASP A 71 28.28 -11.82 13.77
#